data_ade71414472eb7fb40b1d265dd1dee2b
#
_entry.id   ade71414472eb7fb40b1d265dd1dee2b
#
_cell.length_a   1.000
_cell.length_b   1.000
_cell.length_c   1.000
_cell.angle_alpha   90.00
_cell.angle_beta   90.00
_cell.angle_gamma   90.00
#
_symmetry.space_group_name_H-M   'P 1'
#
loop_
_entity.id
_entity.type
_entity.pdbx_description
1 polymer ?
#
loop_
_entity_poly.entity_id
_entity_poly.type
_entity_poly.pdbx_seq_one_letter_code
_entity_poly.pdbx_strand_id
1 'polypeptide(L)'
;AGLAIGKDLESRVSGLNQAIRNVNDGISMVQIAEGALDETTTILQRMRDLSVQAANGSLTATEQGYLDTEHEKLAATLGSVIDQSQFNGTDLVLDAAKKTIAIQSGADAGDTMNIVFASMTENALGVDKDAINLAGSGTSSAETATITGFDVAGTQVASAHNFNSLTIA
;
A
#
# COMPACT_ATOMS: atom_id res chain seq x y z
N ALA A 1 35.14 15.35 -39.36
CA ALA A 1 35.23 15.41 -37.91
C ALA A 1 34.10 16.26 -37.31
N GLY A 2 33.87 17.50 -37.74
CA GLY A 2 32.83 18.37 -37.16
C GLY A 2 31.39 17.87 -37.35
N LEU A 3 31.07 17.26 -38.50
CA LEU A 3 29.74 16.69 -38.75
C LEU A 3 29.44 15.48 -37.85
N ALA A 4 30.45 14.65 -37.55
CA ALA A 4 30.29 13.50 -36.69
C ALA A 4 30.01 13.95 -35.21
N ILE A 5 30.75 14.96 -34.76
CA ILE A 5 30.53 15.54 -33.41
C ILE A 5 29.15 16.21 -33.34
N GLY A 6 28.76 16.95 -34.40
CA GLY A 6 27.42 17.57 -34.45
C GLY A 6 26.28 16.53 -34.36
N LYS A 7 26.40 15.43 -35.07
CA LYS A 7 25.41 14.34 -35.03
C LYS A 7 25.37 13.61 -33.65
N ASP A 8 26.51 13.42 -33.02
CA ASP A 8 26.58 12.84 -31.68
C ASP A 8 25.87 13.75 -30.65
N LEU A 9 26.14 15.05 -30.70
CA LEU A 9 25.49 16.05 -29.84
C LEU A 9 23.97 16.10 -30.07
N GLU A 10 23.52 16.06 -31.33
CA GLU A 10 22.10 16.03 -31.68
C GLU A 10 21.42 14.78 -31.13
N SER A 11 22.07 13.62 -31.24
CA SER A 11 21.59 12.36 -30.65
C SER A 11 21.48 12.43 -29.14
N ARG A 12 22.48 13.00 -28.47
CA ARG A 12 22.46 13.19 -27.01
C ARG A 12 21.35 14.13 -26.56
N VAL A 13 21.15 15.24 -27.26
CA VAL A 13 20.03 16.17 -26.95
C VAL A 13 18.68 15.48 -27.12
N SER A 14 18.51 14.70 -28.20
CA SER A 14 17.30 13.92 -28.40
C SER A 14 17.09 12.89 -27.28
N GLY A 15 18.13 12.18 -26.87
CA GLY A 15 18.10 11.24 -25.74
C GLY A 15 17.72 11.90 -24.42
N LEU A 16 18.32 13.07 -24.12
CA LEU A 16 17.99 13.84 -22.91
C LEU A 16 16.55 14.36 -22.91
N ASN A 17 16.03 14.80 -24.06
CA ASN A 17 14.61 15.18 -24.16
C ASN A 17 13.68 14.00 -23.91
N GLN A 18 14.04 12.79 -24.35
CA GLN A 18 13.27 11.60 -24.03
C GLN A 18 13.38 11.25 -22.53
N ALA A 19 14.58 11.36 -21.95
CA ALA A 19 14.81 11.14 -20.54
C ALA A 19 13.95 12.07 -19.65
N ILE A 20 13.84 13.36 -20.03
CA ILE A 20 12.96 14.32 -19.33
C ILE A 20 11.50 13.84 -19.37
N ARG A 21 11.00 13.37 -20.49
CA ARG A 21 9.64 12.82 -20.57
C ARG A 21 9.47 11.59 -19.67
N ASN A 22 10.41 10.67 -19.71
CA ASN A 22 10.38 9.47 -18.86
C ASN A 22 10.38 9.81 -17.36
N VAL A 23 11.16 10.82 -16.96
CA VAL A 23 11.19 11.30 -15.57
C VAL A 23 9.84 11.93 -15.19
N ASN A 24 9.21 12.70 -16.06
CA ASN A 24 7.88 13.26 -15.82
C ASN A 24 6.81 12.15 -15.69
N ASP A 25 6.92 11.09 -16.49
CA ASP A 25 6.06 9.91 -16.34
C ASP A 25 6.28 9.24 -14.98
N GLY A 26 7.54 9.11 -14.55
CA GLY A 26 7.89 8.63 -13.22
C GLY A 26 7.30 9.48 -12.08
N ILE A 27 7.38 10.80 -12.20
CA ILE A 27 6.76 11.73 -11.24
C ILE A 27 5.25 11.51 -11.19
N SER A 28 4.60 11.35 -12.34
CA SER A 28 3.16 11.10 -12.42
C SER A 28 2.78 9.77 -11.74
N MET A 29 3.59 8.72 -11.89
CA MET A 29 3.40 7.45 -11.18
C MET A 29 3.45 7.64 -9.66
N VAL A 30 4.45 8.38 -9.17
CA VAL A 30 4.60 8.65 -7.74
C VAL A 30 3.40 9.44 -7.20
N GLN A 31 2.92 10.45 -7.93
CA GLN A 31 1.76 11.23 -7.52
C GLN A 31 0.47 10.40 -7.42
N ILE A 32 0.27 9.46 -8.36
CA ILE A 32 -0.86 8.53 -8.30
C ILE A 32 -0.75 7.63 -7.06
N ALA A 33 0.43 7.08 -6.81
CA ALA A 33 0.68 6.24 -5.64
C ALA A 33 0.50 7.02 -4.32
N GLU A 34 0.99 8.26 -4.24
CA GLU A 34 0.79 9.14 -3.08
C GLU A 34 -0.70 9.39 -2.81
N GLY A 35 -1.49 9.68 -3.85
CA GLY A 35 -2.93 9.85 -3.70
C GLY A 35 -3.63 8.61 -3.16
N ALA A 36 -3.27 7.42 -3.66
CA ALA A 36 -3.80 6.16 -3.16
C ALA A 36 -3.38 5.89 -1.71
N LEU A 37 -2.15 6.27 -1.32
CA LEU A 37 -1.66 6.14 0.04
C LEU A 37 -2.39 7.05 1.04
N ASP A 38 -2.71 8.27 0.66
CA ASP A 38 -3.46 9.21 1.49
C ASP A 38 -4.87 8.70 1.75
N GLU A 39 -5.54 8.17 0.72
CA GLU A 39 -6.86 7.57 0.87
C GLU A 39 -6.82 6.30 1.72
N THR A 40 -5.84 5.42 1.46
CA THR A 40 -5.56 4.23 2.26
C THR A 40 -5.39 4.57 3.73
N THR A 41 -4.59 5.60 4.04
CA THR A 41 -4.34 6.05 5.41
C THR A 41 -5.64 6.50 6.09
N THR A 42 -6.49 7.22 5.38
CA THR A 42 -7.79 7.68 5.90
C THR A 42 -8.71 6.49 6.21
N ILE A 43 -8.78 5.51 5.32
CA ILE A 43 -9.58 4.30 5.51
C ILE A 43 -9.07 3.51 6.72
N LEU A 44 -7.76 3.30 6.81
CA LEU A 44 -7.15 2.56 7.93
C LEU A 44 -7.39 3.24 9.28
N GLN A 45 -7.36 4.58 9.34
CA GLN A 45 -7.70 5.33 10.55
C GLN A 45 -9.15 5.07 10.95
N ARG A 46 -10.07 5.09 10.00
CA ARG A 46 -11.48 4.79 10.27
C ARG A 46 -11.68 3.35 10.74
N MET A 47 -11.02 2.38 10.09
CA MET A 47 -11.07 0.97 10.51
C MET A 47 -10.54 0.80 11.94
N ARG A 48 -9.47 1.50 12.30
CA ARG A 48 -8.94 1.51 13.66
C ARG A 48 -9.96 2.07 14.68
N ASP A 49 -10.61 3.18 14.34
CA ASP A 49 -11.62 3.79 15.23
C ASP A 49 -12.80 2.83 15.47
N LEU A 50 -13.26 2.13 14.42
CA LEU A 50 -14.28 1.09 14.54
C LEU A 50 -13.83 -0.07 15.43
N SER A 51 -12.58 -0.50 15.27
CA SER A 51 -12.01 -1.58 16.09
C SER A 51 -11.93 -1.20 17.58
N VAL A 52 -11.51 0.03 17.87
CA VAL A 52 -11.49 0.57 19.25
C VAL A 52 -12.90 0.66 19.81
N GLN A 53 -13.86 1.10 19.01
CA GLN A 53 -15.27 1.16 19.42
C GLN A 53 -15.84 -0.24 19.69
N ALA A 54 -15.55 -1.21 18.82
CA ALA A 54 -16.02 -2.59 18.97
C ALA A 54 -15.44 -3.30 20.21
N ALA A 55 -14.23 -2.90 20.63
CA ALA A 55 -13.59 -3.41 21.85
C ALA A 55 -14.28 -2.94 23.15
N ASN A 56 -15.26 -2.03 23.06
CA ASN A 56 -16.00 -1.58 24.25
C ASN A 56 -16.98 -2.68 24.71
N GLY A 57 -16.73 -3.23 25.90
CA GLY A 57 -17.54 -4.29 26.50
C GLY A 57 -18.99 -3.91 26.85
N SER A 58 -19.39 -2.65 26.67
CA SER A 58 -20.77 -2.20 26.84
C SER A 58 -21.67 -2.41 25.62
N LEU A 59 -21.09 -2.78 24.47
CA LEU A 59 -21.83 -2.99 23.23
C LEU A 59 -22.52 -4.36 23.23
N THR A 60 -23.72 -4.38 22.66
CA THR A 60 -24.44 -5.62 22.38
C THR A 60 -23.84 -6.32 21.15
N ALA A 61 -24.02 -7.64 21.01
CA ALA A 61 -23.59 -8.39 19.85
C ALA A 61 -24.17 -7.83 18.52
N THR A 62 -25.37 -7.27 18.56
CA THR A 62 -25.99 -6.63 17.39
C THR A 62 -25.27 -5.36 17.00
N GLU A 63 -24.88 -4.53 17.95
CA GLU A 63 -24.12 -3.30 17.70
C GLU A 63 -22.72 -3.60 17.20
N GLN A 64 -22.07 -4.61 17.76
CA GLN A 64 -20.78 -5.11 17.26
C GLN A 64 -20.90 -5.61 15.81
N GLY A 65 -21.99 -6.31 15.47
CA GLY A 65 -22.25 -6.75 14.10
C GLY A 65 -22.44 -5.61 13.10
N TYR A 66 -22.97 -4.46 13.51
CA TYR A 66 -23.01 -3.28 12.64
C TYR A 66 -21.63 -2.68 12.40
N LEU A 67 -20.78 -2.63 13.42
CA LEU A 67 -19.41 -2.16 13.30
C LEU A 67 -18.57 -3.08 12.41
N ASP A 68 -18.77 -4.39 12.55
CA ASP A 68 -18.13 -5.40 11.70
C ASP A 68 -18.51 -5.22 10.23
N THR A 69 -19.80 -5.06 9.93
CA THR A 69 -20.28 -4.78 8.58
C THR A 69 -19.68 -3.49 7.98
N GLU A 70 -19.52 -2.44 8.79
CA GLU A 70 -18.87 -1.20 8.34
C GLU A 70 -17.38 -1.43 8.07
N HIS A 71 -16.70 -2.18 8.95
CA HIS A 71 -15.30 -2.55 8.78
C HIS A 71 -15.05 -3.37 7.50
N GLU A 72 -15.89 -4.36 7.23
CA GLU A 72 -15.81 -5.15 5.98
C GLU A 72 -15.97 -4.27 4.71
N LYS A 73 -16.91 -3.31 4.75
CA LYS A 73 -17.09 -2.38 3.63
C LYS A 73 -15.88 -1.48 3.43
N LEU A 74 -15.25 -1.04 4.50
CA LEU A 74 -14.01 -0.25 4.43
C LEU A 74 -12.87 -1.09 3.88
N ALA A 75 -12.73 -2.36 4.28
CA ALA A 75 -11.74 -3.27 3.72
C ALA A 75 -11.95 -3.47 2.21
N ALA A 76 -13.19 -3.68 1.76
CA ALA A 76 -13.51 -3.77 0.34
C ALA A 76 -13.21 -2.47 -0.42
N THR A 77 -13.45 -1.30 0.21
CA THR A 77 -13.11 0.00 -0.38
C THR A 77 -11.60 0.16 -0.49
N LEU A 78 -10.86 -0.23 0.53
CA LEU A 78 -9.40 -0.23 0.54
C LEU A 78 -8.85 -1.05 -0.64
N GLY A 79 -9.35 -2.29 -0.81
CA GLY A 79 -9.00 -3.13 -1.96
C GLY A 79 -9.26 -2.41 -3.29
N SER A 80 -10.42 -1.75 -3.42
CA SER A 80 -10.77 -1.01 -4.65
C SER A 80 -9.85 0.19 -4.93
N VAL A 81 -9.45 0.93 -3.90
CA VAL A 81 -8.50 2.06 -4.03
C VAL A 81 -7.14 1.56 -4.52
N ILE A 82 -6.71 0.49 -3.94
CA ILE A 82 -5.47 -0.18 -4.29
C ILE A 82 -5.54 -0.67 -5.75
N ASP A 83 -6.59 -1.39 -6.15
CA ASP A 83 -6.80 -1.94 -7.52
C ASP A 83 -6.87 -0.83 -8.58
N GLN A 84 -7.37 0.34 -8.22
CA GLN A 84 -7.47 1.49 -9.12
C GLN A 84 -6.17 2.30 -9.22
N SER A 85 -5.19 2.04 -8.36
CA SER A 85 -3.88 2.69 -8.35
C SER A 85 -2.98 2.16 -9.47
N GLN A 86 -3.36 2.45 -10.71
CA GLN A 86 -2.68 1.98 -11.91
C GLN A 86 -2.12 3.14 -12.74
N PHE A 87 -0.98 2.91 -13.36
CA PHE A 87 -0.42 3.77 -14.40
C PHE A 87 -0.24 2.96 -15.68
N ASN A 88 -0.92 3.37 -16.75
CA ASN A 88 -0.88 2.70 -18.06
C ASN A 88 -1.08 1.17 -17.96
N GLY A 89 -2.08 0.73 -17.17
CA GLY A 89 -2.39 -0.69 -16.95
C GLY A 89 -1.37 -1.45 -16.09
N THR A 90 -0.47 -0.72 -15.42
CA THR A 90 0.50 -1.26 -14.49
C THR A 90 0.11 -0.89 -13.08
N ASP A 91 -0.17 -1.89 -12.24
CA ASP A 91 -0.44 -1.67 -10.83
C ASP A 91 0.80 -1.12 -10.11
N LEU A 92 0.63 -0.02 -9.37
CA LEU A 92 1.74 0.64 -8.69
C LEU A 92 1.92 0.14 -7.25
N VAL A 93 0.83 -0.18 -6.56
CA VAL A 93 0.80 -0.38 -5.10
C VAL A 93 0.41 -1.80 -4.70
N LEU A 94 -0.02 -2.64 -5.66
CA LEU A 94 -0.75 -3.89 -5.40
C LEU A 94 0.03 -5.17 -5.46
N ASP A 95 1.30 -5.14 -5.79
CA ASP A 95 2.02 -6.41 -5.91
C ASP A 95 2.32 -6.97 -4.50
N ALA A 96 2.11 -8.27 -4.29
CA ALA A 96 2.50 -8.97 -3.06
C ALA A 96 4.01 -8.85 -2.76
N ALA A 97 4.77 -8.36 -3.73
CA ALA A 97 6.19 -8.04 -3.62
C ALA A 97 6.43 -6.55 -3.94
N LYS A 98 7.53 -6.03 -3.42
CA LYS A 98 8.02 -4.70 -3.81
C LYS A 98 8.13 -4.60 -5.33
N LYS A 99 7.50 -3.59 -5.93
CA LYS A 99 7.63 -3.30 -7.34
C LYS A 99 8.69 -2.25 -7.58
N THR A 100 9.68 -2.57 -8.39
CA THR A 100 10.71 -1.63 -8.79
C THR A 100 10.53 -1.29 -10.27
N ILE A 101 10.35 -0.02 -10.57
CA ILE A 101 10.24 0.49 -11.94
C ILE A 101 11.49 1.30 -12.24
N ALA A 102 12.26 0.85 -13.25
CA ALA A 102 13.45 1.54 -13.72
C ALA A 102 13.03 2.59 -14.76
N ILE A 103 13.33 3.85 -14.49
CA ILE A 103 13.10 4.98 -15.41
C ILE A 103 14.43 5.36 -16.03
N GLN A 104 14.52 5.36 -17.37
CA GLN A 104 15.67 5.86 -18.09
C GLN A 104 15.74 7.39 -17.94
N SER A 105 16.68 7.87 -17.13
CA SER A 105 16.81 9.28 -16.73
C SER A 105 17.93 10.02 -17.47
N GLY A 106 18.68 9.33 -18.32
CA GLY A 106 19.78 9.90 -19.11
C GLY A 106 19.81 9.41 -20.54
N ALA A 107 20.76 9.94 -21.32
CA ALA A 107 20.93 9.62 -22.72
C ALA A 107 21.75 8.34 -22.95
N ASP A 108 22.56 7.93 -21.97
CA ASP A 108 23.43 6.77 -22.07
C ASP A 108 22.77 5.51 -21.48
N ALA A 109 23.15 4.34 -22.03
CA ALA A 109 22.65 3.07 -21.53
C ALA A 109 23.08 2.85 -20.06
N GLY A 110 22.11 2.64 -19.16
CA GLY A 110 22.38 2.45 -17.74
C GLY A 110 22.09 3.68 -16.87
N ASP A 111 21.83 4.84 -17.47
CA ASP A 111 21.39 6.03 -16.72
C ASP A 111 19.95 5.87 -16.27
N THR A 112 19.72 5.00 -15.31
CA THR A 112 18.39 4.67 -14.79
C THR A 112 18.21 5.14 -13.36
N MET A 113 16.99 5.61 -13.06
CA MET A 113 16.50 5.88 -11.72
C MET A 113 15.45 4.84 -11.36
N ASN A 114 15.58 4.22 -10.19
CA ASN A 114 14.63 3.23 -9.71
C ASN A 114 13.60 3.87 -8.78
N ILE A 115 12.32 3.69 -9.11
CA ILE A 115 11.21 4.00 -8.21
C ILE A 115 10.76 2.68 -7.59
N VAL A 116 10.72 2.62 -6.27
CA VAL A 116 10.33 1.43 -5.51
C VAL A 116 9.00 1.68 -4.83
N PHE A 117 8.00 0.89 -5.18
CA PHE A 117 6.70 0.87 -4.54
C PHE A 117 6.65 -0.29 -3.54
N ALA A 118 6.25 0.01 -2.31
CA ALA A 118 6.04 -1.02 -1.29
C ALA A 118 4.75 -1.79 -1.56
N SER A 119 4.68 -3.04 -1.10
CA SER A 119 3.43 -3.81 -1.13
C SER A 119 2.42 -3.21 -0.14
N MET A 120 1.19 -3.01 -0.60
CA MET A 120 0.08 -2.44 0.18
C MET A 120 -1.18 -3.31 0.09
N THR A 121 -1.03 -4.61 -0.10
CA THR A 121 -2.17 -5.53 -0.10
C THR A 121 -2.86 -5.53 1.26
N GLU A 122 -4.17 -5.84 1.31
CA GLU A 122 -4.93 -5.98 2.55
C GLU A 122 -4.23 -6.90 3.55
N ASN A 123 -3.64 -8.00 3.04
CA ASN A 123 -2.87 -8.95 3.85
C ASN A 123 -1.55 -8.32 4.37
N ALA A 124 -0.84 -7.54 3.55
CA ALA A 124 0.39 -6.85 3.98
C ALA A 124 0.12 -5.78 5.04
N LEU A 125 -1.08 -5.18 5.01
CA LEU A 125 -1.55 -4.20 5.98
C LEU A 125 -2.17 -4.85 7.22
N GLY A 126 -2.42 -6.18 7.20
CA GLY A 126 -3.04 -6.90 8.32
C GLY A 126 -4.52 -6.57 8.52
N VAL A 127 -5.21 -6.12 7.47
CA VAL A 127 -6.63 -5.70 7.51
C VAL A 127 -7.52 -6.57 6.62
N ASP A 128 -7.07 -7.76 6.30
CA ASP A 128 -7.87 -8.74 5.56
C ASP A 128 -9.19 -8.99 6.28
N LYS A 129 -10.29 -8.93 5.54
CA LYS A 129 -11.66 -9.12 6.05
C LYS A 129 -11.86 -10.47 6.75
N ASP A 130 -11.08 -11.50 6.36
CA ASP A 130 -11.15 -12.83 6.92
C ASP A 130 -10.29 -12.97 8.20
N ALA A 131 -9.36 -12.01 8.44
CA ALA A 131 -8.46 -12.00 9.59
C ALA A 131 -8.99 -11.18 10.78
N ILE A 132 -9.93 -10.26 10.56
CA ILE A 132 -10.48 -9.38 11.61
C ILE A 132 -11.98 -9.57 11.70
N ASN A 133 -12.46 -10.13 12.82
CA ASN A 133 -13.88 -10.25 13.13
C ASN A 133 -14.18 -9.45 14.39
N LEU A 134 -14.96 -8.38 14.24
CA LEU A 134 -15.35 -7.49 15.35
C LEU A 134 -16.63 -7.95 16.06
N ALA A 135 -17.38 -8.87 15.46
CA ALA A 135 -18.69 -9.32 15.97
C ALA A 135 -18.64 -10.38 17.07
N GLY A 136 -17.47 -10.79 17.50
CA GLY A 136 -17.32 -11.75 18.60
C GLY A 136 -18.07 -13.07 18.36
N SER A 137 -17.94 -13.67 17.17
CA SER A 137 -18.54 -14.96 16.90
C SER A 137 -17.92 -16.03 17.78
N GLY A 138 -18.70 -16.56 18.72
CA GLY A 138 -18.30 -17.50 19.76
C GLY A 138 -17.93 -18.90 19.29
N THR A 139 -17.13 -19.03 18.26
CA THR A 139 -16.41 -20.26 17.91
C THR A 139 -14.93 -19.95 18.05
N SER A 140 -14.38 -20.40 19.16
CA SER A 140 -12.98 -20.31 19.53
C SER A 140 -12.10 -21.09 18.53
N SER A 141 -11.79 -20.45 17.42
CA SER A 141 -10.56 -20.70 16.73
C SER A 141 -9.65 -19.53 17.12
N ALA A 142 -8.52 -19.82 17.75
CA ALA A 142 -7.55 -18.81 18.12
C ALA A 142 -6.97 -18.18 16.86
N GLU A 143 -7.65 -17.19 16.32
CA GLU A 143 -7.13 -16.37 15.23
C GLU A 143 -6.18 -15.34 15.82
N THR A 144 -4.92 -15.54 15.53
CA THR A 144 -3.86 -14.61 15.88
C THR A 144 -3.88 -13.49 14.83
N ALA A 145 -4.53 -12.38 15.13
CA ALA A 145 -4.37 -11.16 14.33
C ALA A 145 -2.94 -10.67 14.50
N THR A 146 -2.10 -10.95 13.54
CA THR A 146 -0.71 -10.46 13.52
C THR A 146 -0.71 -9.09 12.87
N ILE A 147 -0.72 -8.03 13.68
CA ILE A 147 -0.46 -6.68 13.15
C ILE A 147 1.05 -6.59 12.93
N THR A 148 1.44 -6.68 11.68
CA THR A 148 2.84 -6.53 11.28
C THR A 148 3.15 -5.05 11.14
N GLY A 149 3.80 -4.46 12.15
CA GLY A 149 4.34 -3.11 12.08
C GLY A 149 5.63 -3.09 11.26
N PHE A 150 5.83 -2.03 10.48
CA PHE A 150 7.11 -1.75 9.83
C PHE A 150 7.93 -0.83 10.73
N ASP A 151 9.20 -1.16 10.93
CA ASP A 151 10.14 -0.22 11.52
C ASP A 151 10.63 0.81 10.48
N VAL A 152 11.26 1.90 10.96
CA VAL A 152 11.84 2.96 10.09
C VAL A 152 12.94 2.45 9.14
N ALA A 153 13.41 1.22 9.28
CA ALA A 153 14.39 0.57 8.41
C ALA A 153 13.76 -0.36 7.37
N GLY A 154 12.41 -0.51 7.36
CA GLY A 154 11.69 -1.39 6.46
C GLY A 154 11.84 -2.88 6.79
N THR A 155 12.26 -3.20 8.01
CA THR A 155 12.34 -4.58 8.50
C THR A 155 11.00 -4.97 9.10
N GLN A 156 10.47 -6.10 8.68
CA GLN A 156 9.22 -6.65 9.18
C GLN A 156 9.39 -7.07 10.65
N VAL A 157 8.79 -6.35 11.57
CA VAL A 157 8.76 -6.73 12.99
C VAL A 157 7.47 -7.51 13.22
N ALA A 158 7.58 -8.83 13.28
CA ALA A 158 6.48 -9.68 13.70
C ALA A 158 6.25 -9.50 15.20
N SER A 159 5.31 -8.64 15.57
CA SER A 159 4.80 -8.56 16.93
C SER A 159 3.47 -9.30 16.98
N ALA A 160 3.51 -10.56 17.36
CA ALA A 160 2.30 -11.32 17.66
C ALA A 160 1.69 -10.77 18.95
N HIS A 161 0.73 -9.86 18.83
CA HIS A 161 -0.11 -9.46 19.96
C HIS A 161 -1.30 -10.41 20.01
N ASN A 162 -1.21 -11.37 20.91
CA ASN A 162 -2.29 -12.29 21.21
C ASN A 162 -3.30 -11.58 22.12
N PHE A 163 -4.42 -11.12 21.57
CA PHE A 163 -5.49 -10.48 22.33
C PHE A 163 -6.33 -11.46 23.14
N ASN A 164 -5.99 -12.75 23.14
CA ASN A 164 -6.77 -13.80 23.79
C ASN A 164 -6.47 -13.97 25.29
N SER A 165 -5.73 -13.07 25.93
CA SER A 165 -5.40 -13.16 27.36
C SER A 165 -5.64 -11.87 28.14
N LEU A 166 -6.65 -11.07 27.78
CA LEU A 166 -7.13 -10.03 28.70
C LEU A 166 -8.19 -10.64 29.61
N THR A 167 -7.73 -11.38 30.62
CA THR A 167 -8.57 -11.77 31.77
C THR A 167 -8.67 -10.55 32.68
N ILE A 168 -9.81 -9.90 32.67
CA ILE A 168 -10.12 -8.89 33.67
C ILE A 168 -10.56 -9.65 34.91
N ALA A 169 -9.75 -9.60 35.97
CA ALA A 169 -10.09 -10.09 37.29
C ALA A 169 -11.02 -9.11 38.01
#